data_be812d6a7601ae4c79f831619c772fc6
#
_entry.id   be812d6a7601ae4c79f831619c772fc6
#
_cell.length_a   1.000
_cell.length_b   1.000
_cell.length_c   1.000
_cell.angle_alpha   90.00
_cell.angle_beta   90.00
_cell.angle_gamma   90.00
#
_symmetry.space_group_name_H-M   'P 1'
#
loop_
_entity.id
_entity.type
_entity.pdbx_description
1 polymer ?
#
loop_
_entity_poly.entity_id
_entity_poly.type
_entity_poly.pdbx_seq_one_letter_code
_entity_poly.pdbx_strand_id
1 'polypeptide(L)'
;TTDRIIEAGKRITLPHLSIRGVAKELGVSEMSIYRIVGDLEGLRAVVAEGIVAGHVFPEPTATDPEDALVELAHTLRDFVMANPGIGQHLAKLAAPRHDFTIRLAEEQQAAFASCFGYPPTEASLLVSTVAENAIALAEINPLSHDDEARHTPLPTDAPTVRAGAESIAPLGPRERFEWSIRATARGALSLLGQEHIAQSR
;
A
#
# COMPACT_ATOMS: atom_id res chain seq x y z
N THR A 1 -8.64 -26.25 6.95
CA THR A 1 -7.48 -25.54 7.49
C THR A 1 -7.51 -24.11 7.04
N THR A 2 -6.85 -23.22 7.77
CA THR A 2 -6.68 -21.81 7.46
C THR A 2 -6.09 -21.62 6.06
N ASP A 3 -5.07 -22.40 5.70
CA ASP A 3 -4.41 -22.33 4.39
C ASP A 3 -5.39 -22.52 3.21
N ARG A 4 -6.32 -23.47 3.35
CA ARG A 4 -7.36 -23.66 2.32
C ARG A 4 -8.30 -22.49 2.19
N ILE A 5 -8.59 -21.80 3.29
CA ILE A 5 -9.40 -20.57 3.29
C ILE A 5 -8.63 -19.45 2.60
N ILE A 6 -7.34 -19.28 2.89
CA ILE A 6 -6.46 -18.30 2.25
C ILE A 6 -6.42 -18.53 0.73
N GLU A 7 -6.17 -19.75 0.29
CA GLU A 7 -6.11 -20.06 -1.15
C GLU A 7 -7.45 -19.87 -1.86
N ALA A 8 -8.57 -20.23 -1.24
CA ALA A 8 -9.88 -19.95 -1.79
C ALA A 8 -10.17 -18.44 -1.83
N GLY A 9 -9.77 -17.72 -0.77
CA GLY A 9 -9.92 -16.27 -0.68
C GLY A 9 -9.12 -15.51 -1.73
N LYS A 10 -7.89 -15.94 -2.01
CA LYS A 10 -7.05 -15.37 -3.09
C LYS A 10 -7.73 -15.49 -4.46
N ARG A 11 -8.37 -16.63 -4.75
CA ARG A 11 -9.10 -16.82 -6.02
C ARG A 11 -10.36 -15.97 -6.13
N ILE A 12 -11.08 -15.76 -5.02
CA ILE A 12 -12.31 -14.95 -4.98
C ILE A 12 -11.98 -13.45 -5.02
N THR A 13 -10.82 -13.04 -4.49
CA THR A 13 -10.34 -11.68 -4.24
C THR A 13 -11.02 -10.95 -3.07
N LEU A 14 -10.28 -10.09 -2.39
CA LEU A 14 -10.72 -9.45 -1.13
C LEU A 14 -12.06 -8.68 -1.25
N PRO A 15 -12.32 -7.89 -2.31
CA PRO A 15 -13.58 -7.15 -2.45
C PRO A 15 -14.82 -8.05 -2.57
N HIS A 16 -14.64 -9.25 -3.10
CA HIS A 16 -15.73 -10.19 -3.37
C HIS A 16 -15.85 -11.31 -2.32
N LEU A 17 -15.04 -11.25 -1.26
CA LEU A 17 -15.08 -12.24 -0.19
C LEU A 17 -16.43 -12.25 0.52
N SER A 18 -16.95 -13.47 0.71
CA SER A 18 -18.07 -13.77 1.57
C SER A 18 -17.90 -15.15 2.20
N ILE A 19 -18.42 -15.34 3.40
CA ILE A 19 -18.39 -16.65 4.09
C ILE A 19 -18.99 -17.74 3.19
N ARG A 20 -20.17 -17.44 2.59
CA ARG A 20 -20.86 -18.36 1.68
C ARG A 20 -20.05 -18.67 0.43
N GLY A 21 -19.38 -17.66 -0.15
CA GLY A 21 -18.51 -17.84 -1.33
C GLY A 21 -17.37 -18.80 -1.05
N VAL A 22 -16.65 -18.58 0.07
CA VAL A 22 -15.53 -19.45 0.48
C VAL A 22 -16.01 -20.84 0.86
N ALA A 23 -17.15 -20.97 1.56
CA ALA A 23 -17.74 -22.26 1.91
C ALA A 23 -18.09 -23.08 0.66
N LYS A 24 -18.72 -22.43 -0.35
CA LYS A 24 -19.03 -23.04 -1.64
C LYS A 24 -17.78 -23.49 -2.38
N GLU A 25 -16.77 -22.63 -2.45
CA GLU A 25 -15.49 -22.92 -3.13
C GLU A 25 -14.78 -24.13 -2.51
N LEU A 26 -14.87 -24.27 -1.18
CA LEU A 26 -14.21 -25.35 -0.44
C LEU A 26 -15.06 -26.62 -0.29
N GLY A 27 -16.35 -26.59 -0.69
CA GLY A 27 -17.28 -27.71 -0.50
C GLY A 27 -17.59 -28.01 0.97
N VAL A 28 -17.67 -26.99 1.84
CA VAL A 28 -17.93 -27.13 3.27
C VAL A 28 -19.12 -26.28 3.69
N SER A 29 -19.62 -26.47 4.94
CA SER A 29 -20.68 -25.61 5.49
C SER A 29 -20.13 -24.24 5.88
N GLU A 30 -20.98 -23.19 5.80
CA GLU A 30 -20.64 -21.84 6.28
C GLU A 30 -20.22 -21.85 7.75
N MET A 31 -20.86 -22.68 8.57
CA MET A 31 -20.52 -22.86 9.99
C MET A 31 -19.08 -23.34 10.19
N SER A 32 -18.56 -24.14 9.26
CA SER A 32 -17.16 -24.57 9.30
C SER A 32 -16.18 -23.41 9.07
N ILE A 33 -16.55 -22.45 8.23
CA ILE A 33 -15.78 -21.24 8.01
C ILE A 33 -15.87 -20.31 9.22
N TYR A 34 -17.10 -20.03 9.71
CA TYR A 34 -17.31 -19.21 10.91
C TYR A 34 -16.50 -19.67 12.11
N ARG A 35 -16.39 -20.99 12.32
CA ARG A 35 -15.63 -21.56 13.44
C ARG A 35 -14.14 -21.23 13.38
N ILE A 36 -13.59 -20.97 12.20
CA ILE A 36 -12.15 -20.69 12.01
C ILE A 36 -11.91 -19.17 12.02
N VAL A 37 -12.73 -18.40 11.33
CA VAL A 37 -12.48 -16.97 11.11
C VAL A 37 -13.30 -16.04 12.01
N GLY A 38 -14.40 -16.50 12.56
CA GLY A 38 -15.33 -15.77 13.45
C GLY A 38 -16.40 -15.01 12.69
N ASP A 39 -16.04 -14.13 11.77
CA ASP A 39 -16.94 -13.30 10.98
C ASP A 39 -16.32 -12.95 9.61
N LEU A 40 -16.99 -12.07 8.86
CA LEU A 40 -16.50 -11.62 7.55
C LEU A 40 -15.22 -10.80 7.65
N GLU A 41 -15.07 -9.97 8.68
CA GLU A 41 -13.84 -9.18 8.90
C GLU A 41 -12.67 -10.10 9.26
N GLY A 42 -12.90 -11.11 10.10
CA GLY A 42 -11.91 -12.13 10.39
C GLY A 42 -11.52 -12.95 9.15
N LEU A 43 -12.47 -13.23 8.24
CA LEU A 43 -12.19 -13.86 6.96
C LEU A 43 -11.28 -12.98 6.10
N ARG A 44 -11.62 -11.69 5.97
CA ARG A 44 -10.81 -10.73 5.22
C ARG A 44 -9.40 -10.59 5.79
N ALA A 45 -9.28 -10.48 7.12
CA ALA A 45 -8.00 -10.40 7.80
C ALA A 45 -7.13 -11.65 7.53
N VAL A 46 -7.68 -12.84 7.67
CA VAL A 46 -6.96 -14.11 7.44
C VAL A 46 -6.48 -14.22 5.99
N VAL A 47 -7.32 -13.83 5.02
CA VAL A 47 -6.93 -13.89 3.59
C VAL A 47 -5.89 -12.82 3.28
N ALA A 48 -6.07 -11.60 3.77
CA ALA A 48 -5.13 -10.50 3.55
C ALA A 48 -3.74 -10.82 4.15
N GLU A 49 -3.69 -11.29 5.40
CA GLU A 49 -2.43 -11.73 6.03
C GLU A 49 -1.76 -12.87 5.24
N GLY A 50 -2.54 -13.81 4.71
CA GLY A 50 -2.01 -14.86 3.84
C GLY A 50 -1.49 -14.33 2.49
N ILE A 51 -2.03 -13.23 1.97
CA ILE A 51 -1.50 -12.54 0.79
C ILE A 51 -0.18 -11.86 1.13
N VAL A 52 -0.12 -11.12 2.24
CA VAL A 52 1.12 -10.45 2.70
C VAL A 52 2.22 -11.46 2.98
N ALA A 53 1.91 -12.54 3.71
CA ALA A 53 2.87 -13.60 4.05
C ALA A 53 3.45 -14.33 2.82
N GLY A 54 2.70 -14.37 1.73
CA GLY A 54 3.13 -15.00 0.47
C GLY A 54 3.91 -14.08 -0.47
N HIS A 55 4.14 -12.83 -0.10
CA HIS A 55 4.88 -11.86 -0.92
C HIS A 55 6.23 -11.53 -0.28
N VAL A 56 7.26 -11.40 -1.11
CA VAL A 56 8.60 -10.97 -0.67
C VAL A 56 8.78 -9.51 -1.07
N PHE A 57 8.96 -8.66 -0.09
CA PHE A 57 9.31 -7.26 -0.31
C PHE A 57 10.83 -7.13 -0.31
N PRO A 58 11.44 -6.59 -1.38
CA PRO A 58 12.89 -6.45 -1.47
C PRO A 58 13.42 -5.42 -0.46
N GLU A 59 14.66 -5.62 -0.03
CA GLU A 59 15.42 -4.57 0.65
C GLU A 59 15.74 -3.42 -0.32
N PRO A 60 15.99 -2.18 0.19
CA PRO A 60 16.39 -1.06 -0.64
C PRO A 60 17.66 -1.38 -1.45
N THR A 61 17.66 -1.05 -2.73
CA THR A 61 18.83 -1.20 -3.62
C THR A 61 19.48 0.14 -3.96
N ALA A 62 18.75 1.23 -3.85
CA ALA A 62 19.24 2.57 -4.05
C ALA A 62 20.25 2.99 -2.96
N THR A 63 21.18 3.85 -3.32
CA THR A 63 22.20 4.40 -2.42
C THR A 63 21.79 5.73 -1.79
N ASP A 64 20.72 6.32 -2.26
CA ASP A 64 20.12 7.55 -1.76
C ASP A 64 18.80 7.25 -1.05
N PRO A 65 18.54 7.85 0.14
CA PRO A 65 17.33 7.56 0.91
C PRO A 65 16.03 7.98 0.20
N GLU A 66 16.04 9.06 -0.61
CA GLU A 66 14.85 9.43 -1.38
C GLU A 66 14.52 8.36 -2.42
N ASP A 67 15.51 7.91 -3.18
CA ASP A 67 15.32 6.90 -4.21
C ASP A 67 14.91 5.55 -3.60
N ALA A 68 15.43 5.18 -2.43
CA ALA A 68 15.01 3.98 -1.72
C ALA A 68 13.54 4.04 -1.28
N LEU A 69 13.07 5.18 -0.80
CA LEU A 69 11.65 5.40 -0.48
C LEU A 69 10.76 5.32 -1.73
N VAL A 70 11.26 5.79 -2.87
CA VAL A 70 10.56 5.67 -4.17
C VAL A 70 10.49 4.22 -4.63
N GLU A 71 11.58 3.44 -4.49
CA GLU A 71 11.58 1.99 -4.78
C GLU A 71 10.54 1.24 -3.94
N LEU A 72 10.51 1.49 -2.64
CA LEU A 72 9.51 0.92 -1.74
C LEU A 72 8.08 1.28 -2.17
N ALA A 73 7.84 2.55 -2.50
CA ALA A 73 6.53 3.02 -2.93
C ALA A 73 6.06 2.34 -4.22
N HIS A 74 6.95 2.13 -5.20
CA HIS A 74 6.62 1.39 -6.41
C HIS A 74 6.31 -0.08 -6.12
N THR A 75 7.08 -0.72 -5.24
CA THR A 75 6.84 -2.10 -4.82
C THR A 75 5.47 -2.24 -4.14
N LEU A 76 5.14 -1.35 -3.21
CA LEU A 76 3.83 -1.31 -2.54
C LEU A 76 2.70 -1.07 -3.53
N ARG A 77 2.88 -0.13 -4.45
CA ARG A 77 1.89 0.14 -5.50
C ARG A 77 1.61 -1.09 -6.34
N ASP A 78 2.65 -1.73 -6.85
CA ASP A 78 2.50 -2.92 -7.68
C ASP A 78 1.84 -4.07 -6.89
N PHE A 79 2.18 -4.22 -5.61
CA PHE A 79 1.54 -5.18 -4.71
C PHE A 79 0.05 -4.90 -4.47
N VAL A 80 -0.32 -3.64 -4.20
CA VAL A 80 -1.72 -3.22 -4.00
C VAL A 80 -2.53 -3.43 -5.28
N MET A 81 -1.97 -3.10 -6.43
CA MET A 81 -2.65 -3.29 -7.71
C MET A 81 -2.82 -4.75 -8.09
N ALA A 82 -1.86 -5.61 -7.76
CA ALA A 82 -1.97 -7.05 -7.97
C ALA A 82 -2.98 -7.71 -7.02
N ASN A 83 -3.31 -7.06 -5.88
CA ASN A 83 -4.17 -7.60 -4.83
C ASN A 83 -5.28 -6.60 -4.47
N PRO A 84 -6.32 -6.43 -5.30
CA PRO A 84 -7.39 -5.46 -5.05
C PRO A 84 -8.00 -5.58 -3.66
N GLY A 85 -8.12 -4.45 -2.95
CA GLY A 85 -8.65 -4.37 -1.58
C GLY A 85 -7.63 -4.62 -0.47
N ILE A 86 -6.38 -4.97 -0.80
CA ILE A 86 -5.33 -5.20 0.21
C ILE A 86 -4.92 -3.92 0.92
N GLY A 87 -4.97 -2.77 0.24
CA GLY A 87 -4.57 -1.49 0.81
C GLY A 87 -5.33 -1.11 2.07
N GLN A 88 -6.64 -1.41 2.13
CA GLN A 88 -7.45 -1.20 3.33
C GLN A 88 -6.98 -2.04 4.53
N HIS A 89 -6.43 -3.22 4.28
CA HIS A 89 -5.87 -4.07 5.32
C HIS A 89 -4.52 -3.52 5.79
N LEU A 90 -3.64 -3.15 4.85
CA LEU A 90 -2.33 -2.58 5.16
C LEU A 90 -2.41 -1.28 5.96
N ALA A 91 -3.43 -0.45 5.73
CA ALA A 91 -3.65 0.79 6.45
C ALA A 91 -4.11 0.61 7.91
N LYS A 92 -4.48 -0.61 8.33
CA LYS A 92 -5.03 -0.90 9.68
C LYS A 92 -4.03 -1.62 10.57
N LEU A 93 -2.77 -1.18 10.65
CA LEU A 93 -1.71 -1.85 11.42
C LEU A 93 -2.08 -2.15 12.88
N ALA A 94 -2.91 -1.32 13.51
CA ALA A 94 -3.32 -1.51 14.91
C ALA A 94 -4.47 -2.51 15.10
N ALA A 95 -5.02 -3.08 14.03
CA ALA A 95 -6.13 -4.03 14.14
C ALA A 95 -5.64 -5.44 14.55
N PRO A 96 -6.47 -6.23 15.24
CA PRO A 96 -6.13 -7.61 15.59
C PRO A 96 -5.81 -8.46 14.35
N ARG A 97 -4.90 -9.43 14.51
CA ARG A 97 -4.52 -10.38 13.46
C ARG A 97 -3.78 -9.76 12.26
N HIS A 98 -2.85 -8.82 12.54
CA HIS A 98 -2.00 -8.20 11.53
C HIS A 98 -0.53 -8.59 11.69
N ASP A 99 -0.26 -9.81 12.12
CA ASP A 99 1.10 -10.27 12.48
C ASP A 99 2.09 -10.18 11.31
N PHE A 100 1.68 -10.58 10.10
CA PHE A 100 2.54 -10.52 8.92
C PHE A 100 2.69 -9.09 8.41
N THR A 101 1.63 -8.28 8.46
CA THR A 101 1.67 -6.87 8.07
C THR A 101 2.56 -6.06 9.01
N ILE A 102 2.48 -6.30 10.33
CA ILE A 102 3.37 -5.67 11.31
C ILE A 102 4.83 -6.09 11.09
N ARG A 103 5.07 -7.39 10.84
CA ARG A 103 6.40 -7.89 10.53
C ARG A 103 6.98 -7.26 9.27
N LEU A 104 6.18 -7.14 8.21
CA LEU A 104 6.59 -6.46 6.98
C LEU A 104 7.00 -5.01 7.26
N ALA A 105 6.19 -4.26 8.04
CA ALA A 105 6.52 -2.88 8.40
C ALA A 105 7.84 -2.81 9.18
N GLU A 106 8.05 -3.68 10.16
CA GLU A 106 9.29 -3.77 10.93
C GLU A 106 10.49 -4.08 10.03
N GLU A 107 10.38 -5.08 9.15
CA GLU A 107 11.46 -5.47 8.22
C GLU A 107 11.86 -4.32 7.31
N GLN A 108 10.90 -3.60 6.70
CA GLN A 108 11.19 -2.48 5.81
C GLN A 108 11.78 -1.27 6.56
N GLN A 109 11.28 -0.96 7.75
CA GLN A 109 11.80 0.14 8.57
C GLN A 109 13.20 -0.16 9.07
N ALA A 110 13.46 -1.39 9.55
CA ALA A 110 14.76 -1.81 10.04
C ALA A 110 15.81 -1.86 8.90
N ALA A 111 15.42 -2.34 7.71
CA ALA A 111 16.29 -2.34 6.54
C ALA A 111 16.67 -0.90 6.14
N PHE A 112 15.70 0.02 6.08
CA PHE A 112 15.94 1.43 5.78
C PHE A 112 16.85 2.08 6.82
N ALA A 113 16.59 1.86 8.13
CA ALA A 113 17.43 2.36 9.22
C ALA A 113 18.89 1.89 9.09
N SER A 114 19.07 0.61 8.80
CA SER A 114 20.40 -0.01 8.63
C SER A 114 21.14 0.52 7.40
N CYS A 115 20.45 0.63 6.27
CA CYS A 115 21.07 1.06 5.01
C CYS A 115 21.53 2.51 5.05
N PHE A 116 20.77 3.41 5.69
CA PHE A 116 21.02 4.85 5.64
C PHE A 116 21.45 5.47 6.97
N GLY A 117 21.58 4.67 8.03
CA GLY A 117 22.05 5.14 9.34
C GLY A 117 21.04 6.01 10.11
N TYR A 118 19.74 5.91 9.79
CA TYR A 118 18.71 6.63 10.54
C TYR A 118 18.42 5.94 11.87
N PRO A 119 18.12 6.73 12.93
CA PRO A 119 17.52 6.19 14.15
C PRO A 119 16.21 5.44 13.84
N PRO A 120 15.87 4.36 14.56
CA PRO A 120 14.66 3.58 14.30
C PRO A 120 13.36 4.40 14.24
N THR A 121 13.23 5.42 15.11
CA THR A 121 12.07 6.32 15.13
C THR A 121 11.93 7.16 13.87
N GLU A 122 13.04 7.64 13.32
CA GLU A 122 13.06 8.44 12.10
C GLU A 122 12.83 7.56 10.86
N ALA A 123 13.48 6.41 10.81
CA ALA A 123 13.25 5.42 9.76
C ALA A 123 11.78 4.99 9.72
N SER A 124 11.17 4.73 10.89
CA SER A 124 9.76 4.41 11.00
C SER A 124 8.88 5.54 10.45
N LEU A 125 9.14 6.78 10.83
CA LEU A 125 8.37 7.93 10.37
C LEU A 125 8.48 8.11 8.84
N LEU A 126 9.69 8.04 8.28
CA LEU A 126 9.93 8.18 6.84
C LEU A 126 9.24 7.08 6.04
N VAL A 127 9.50 5.82 6.41
CA VAL A 127 8.96 4.65 5.71
C VAL A 127 7.44 4.61 5.81
N SER A 128 6.85 4.82 7.00
CA SER A 128 5.39 4.81 7.17
C SER A 128 4.73 5.93 6.38
N THR A 129 5.26 7.16 6.43
CA THR A 129 4.69 8.29 5.69
C THR A 129 4.63 8.02 4.19
N VAL A 130 5.72 7.48 3.62
CA VAL A 130 5.76 7.18 2.19
C VAL A 130 4.90 5.96 1.85
N ALA A 131 4.92 4.91 2.68
CA ALA A 131 4.13 3.71 2.48
C ALA A 131 2.62 4.01 2.50
N GLU A 132 2.13 4.76 3.48
CA GLU A 132 0.72 5.16 3.58
C GLU A 132 0.29 5.98 2.36
N ASN A 133 1.12 6.92 1.91
CA ASN A 133 0.84 7.70 0.71
C ASN A 133 0.80 6.81 -0.55
N ALA A 134 1.76 5.90 -0.71
CA ALA A 134 1.82 4.96 -1.84
C ALA A 134 0.59 4.06 -1.91
N ILE A 135 0.17 3.49 -0.77
CA ILE A 135 -1.02 2.64 -0.66
C ILE A 135 -2.28 3.44 -1.01
N ALA A 136 -2.43 4.65 -0.44
CA ALA A 136 -3.58 5.50 -0.71
C ALA A 136 -3.68 5.89 -2.19
N LEU A 137 -2.56 6.27 -2.81
CA LEU A 137 -2.52 6.62 -4.23
C LEU A 137 -2.82 5.42 -5.13
N ALA A 138 -2.35 4.21 -4.78
CA ALA A 138 -2.63 2.99 -5.52
C ALA A 138 -4.12 2.59 -5.47
N GLU A 139 -4.77 2.80 -4.32
CA GLU A 139 -6.21 2.52 -4.14
C GLU A 139 -7.11 3.54 -4.88
N ILE A 140 -6.73 4.84 -4.84
CA ILE A 140 -7.53 5.93 -5.44
C ILE A 140 -7.39 5.96 -6.97
N ASN A 141 -6.19 5.70 -7.46
CA ASN A 141 -5.86 5.72 -8.89
C ASN A 141 -5.39 4.34 -9.36
N PRO A 142 -6.25 3.31 -9.34
CA PRO A 142 -5.92 2.08 -10.01
C PRO A 142 -5.68 2.43 -11.48
N LEU A 143 -4.59 1.92 -12.06
CA LEU A 143 -4.31 2.11 -13.49
C LEU A 143 -5.50 1.61 -14.31
N SER A 144 -6.43 2.48 -14.65
CA SER A 144 -7.30 2.20 -15.76
C SER A 144 -6.43 2.31 -17.01
N HIS A 145 -6.42 1.28 -17.84
CA HIS A 145 -5.78 1.26 -19.15
C HIS A 145 -6.53 2.18 -20.13
N ASP A 146 -7.56 2.89 -19.70
CA ASP A 146 -8.33 3.84 -20.48
C ASP A 146 -7.57 5.15 -20.66
N ASP A 147 -6.63 5.13 -21.60
CA ASP A 147 -6.00 6.33 -22.13
C ASP A 147 -7.02 7.34 -22.69
N GLU A 148 -8.17 6.88 -23.15
CA GLU A 148 -9.23 7.74 -23.69
C GLU A 148 -9.86 8.64 -22.61
N ALA A 149 -10.06 8.15 -21.38
CA ALA A 149 -10.61 8.96 -20.29
C ALA A 149 -9.70 10.13 -19.87
N ARG A 150 -8.40 10.03 -20.13
CA ARG A 150 -7.42 11.07 -19.78
C ARG A 150 -7.44 12.27 -20.72
N HIS A 151 -7.88 12.09 -21.94
CA HIS A 151 -7.92 13.13 -22.97
C HIS A 151 -9.28 13.80 -23.09
N THR A 152 -10.27 13.37 -22.29
CA THR A 152 -11.57 14.04 -22.25
C THR A 152 -11.44 15.37 -21.53
N PRO A 153 -11.72 16.51 -22.20
CA PRO A 153 -11.68 17.81 -21.56
C PRO A 153 -12.62 17.83 -20.37
N LEU A 154 -12.15 18.35 -19.22
CA LEU A 154 -13.01 18.52 -18.06
C LEU A 154 -14.15 19.51 -18.40
N PRO A 155 -15.41 19.09 -18.27
CA PRO A 155 -16.56 19.95 -18.51
C PRO A 155 -16.72 20.93 -17.35
N THR A 156 -15.80 21.90 -17.24
CA THR A 156 -15.81 22.87 -16.14
C THR A 156 -15.36 24.23 -16.61
N ASP A 157 -15.98 25.27 -16.07
CA ASP A 157 -15.58 26.65 -16.23
C ASP A 157 -14.52 27.09 -15.21
N ALA A 158 -14.04 26.16 -14.35
CA ALA A 158 -13.01 26.42 -13.36
C ALA A 158 -11.60 26.47 -14.01
N PRO A 159 -11.04 27.65 -14.27
CA PRO A 159 -9.80 27.80 -15.05
C PRO A 159 -8.59 27.15 -14.36
N THR A 160 -8.50 27.22 -13.05
CA THR A 160 -7.41 26.61 -12.28
C THR A 160 -7.44 25.08 -12.35
N VAL A 161 -8.64 24.49 -12.26
CA VAL A 161 -8.82 23.03 -12.37
C VAL A 161 -8.45 22.55 -13.77
N ARG A 162 -8.86 23.30 -14.79
CA ARG A 162 -8.52 23.00 -16.19
C ARG A 162 -7.03 23.09 -16.43
N ALA A 163 -6.37 24.18 -16.01
CA ALA A 163 -4.93 24.36 -16.16
C ALA A 163 -4.14 23.25 -15.43
N GLY A 164 -4.59 22.86 -14.23
CA GLY A 164 -4.00 21.73 -13.49
C GLY A 164 -4.12 20.41 -14.26
N ALA A 165 -5.31 20.12 -14.80
CA ALA A 165 -5.54 18.90 -15.59
C ALA A 165 -4.69 18.88 -16.88
N GLU A 166 -4.61 20.00 -17.60
CA GLU A 166 -3.79 20.15 -18.81
C GLU A 166 -2.29 19.98 -18.50
N SER A 167 -1.82 20.50 -17.35
CA SER A 167 -0.44 20.34 -16.89
C SER A 167 -0.08 18.90 -16.55
N ILE A 168 -1.02 18.13 -16.01
CA ILE A 168 -0.83 16.75 -15.59
C ILE A 168 -1.06 15.77 -16.74
N ALA A 169 -1.86 16.11 -17.73
CA ALA A 169 -2.25 15.23 -18.85
C ALA A 169 -1.07 14.57 -19.58
N PRO A 170 0.09 15.24 -19.79
CA PRO A 170 1.25 14.63 -20.44
C PRO A 170 1.92 13.54 -19.60
N LEU A 171 1.73 13.56 -18.27
CA LEU A 171 2.33 12.60 -17.36
C LEU A 171 1.54 11.30 -17.37
N GLY A 172 2.21 10.19 -17.60
CA GLY A 172 1.63 8.86 -17.41
C GLY A 172 1.25 8.61 -15.94
N PRO A 173 0.38 7.62 -15.65
CA PRO A 173 -0.02 7.31 -14.27
C PRO A 173 1.15 6.99 -13.36
N ARG A 174 2.17 6.30 -13.89
CA ARG A 174 3.39 5.96 -13.14
C ARG A 174 4.21 7.20 -12.83
N GLU A 175 4.35 8.12 -13.77
CA GLU A 175 5.10 9.38 -13.58
C GLU A 175 4.40 10.29 -12.57
N ARG A 176 3.05 10.38 -12.60
CA ARG A 176 2.28 11.14 -11.60
C ARG A 176 2.39 10.54 -10.21
N PHE A 177 2.35 9.21 -10.11
CA PHE A 177 2.56 8.51 -8.85
C PHE A 177 3.96 8.82 -8.31
N GLU A 178 5.00 8.65 -9.13
CA GLU A 178 6.39 8.91 -8.74
C GLU A 178 6.59 10.37 -8.31
N TRP A 179 6.04 11.32 -9.06
CA TRP A 179 6.10 12.74 -8.68
C TRP A 179 5.52 12.99 -7.28
N SER A 180 4.35 12.42 -6.97
CA SER A 180 3.70 12.56 -5.67
C SER A 180 4.52 11.92 -4.55
N ILE A 181 5.08 10.75 -4.80
CA ILE A 181 5.93 10.05 -3.83
C ILE A 181 7.23 10.83 -3.58
N ARG A 182 7.90 11.34 -4.62
CA ARG A 182 9.10 12.16 -4.45
C ARG A 182 8.81 13.44 -3.68
N ALA A 183 7.70 14.10 -3.92
CA ALA A 183 7.28 15.28 -3.14
C ALA A 183 7.09 14.95 -1.66
N THR A 184 6.48 13.81 -1.35
CA THR A 184 6.29 13.31 0.02
C THR A 184 7.63 12.96 0.68
N ALA A 185 8.48 12.18 0.00
CA ALA A 185 9.77 11.75 0.53
C ALA A 185 10.69 12.94 0.82
N ARG A 186 10.84 13.87 -0.13
CA ARG A 186 11.62 15.11 0.07
C ARG A 186 11.10 15.96 1.20
N GLY A 187 9.76 16.11 1.29
CA GLY A 187 9.13 16.84 2.39
C GLY A 187 9.46 16.22 3.75
N ALA A 188 9.29 14.91 3.89
CA ALA A 188 9.59 14.19 5.12
C ALA A 188 11.07 14.25 5.50
N LEU A 189 11.96 14.00 4.56
CA LEU A 189 13.42 14.12 4.77
C LEU A 189 13.84 15.55 5.18
N SER A 190 13.26 16.57 4.55
CA SER A 190 13.54 17.98 4.88
C SER A 190 13.06 18.35 6.29
N LEU A 191 11.91 17.86 6.72
CA LEU A 191 11.38 18.11 8.06
C LEU A 191 12.29 17.54 9.15
N LEU A 192 12.76 16.30 8.99
CA LEU A 192 13.71 15.70 9.94
C LEU A 192 15.04 16.47 10.00
N GLY A 193 15.57 16.88 8.85
CA GLY A 193 16.78 17.70 8.81
C GLY A 193 16.64 19.03 9.56
N GLN A 194 15.48 19.66 9.55
CA GLN A 194 15.21 20.90 10.28
C GLN A 194 15.11 20.69 11.80
N GLU A 195 14.53 19.57 12.24
CA GLU A 195 14.44 19.23 13.67
C GLU A 195 15.82 19.00 14.29
N HIS A 196 16.72 18.32 13.59
CA HIS A 196 18.11 18.14 14.03
C HIS A 196 18.86 19.47 14.22
N ILE A 197 18.67 20.42 13.29
CA ILE A 197 19.28 21.75 13.41
C ILE A 197 18.72 22.53 14.59
N ALA A 198 17.41 22.40 14.86
CA ALA A 198 16.75 23.09 15.97
C ALA A 198 17.19 22.56 17.35
N GLN A 199 17.44 21.25 17.47
CA GLN A 199 17.89 20.60 18.70
C GLN A 199 19.40 20.82 18.99
N SER A 200 20.18 21.22 17.99
CA SER A 200 21.63 21.47 18.11
C SER A 200 21.97 22.92 18.49
N ARG A 201 20.97 23.78 18.69
CA ARG A 201 21.10 25.19 19.12
C ARG A 201 20.65 25.38 20.55
#